data_a48f3d9da1a519df13f08a840a126559
#
_entry.id   a48f3d9da1a519df13f08a840a126559
#
_cell.length_a   1.000
_cell.length_b   1.000
_cell.length_c   1.000
_cell.angle_alpha   90.00
_cell.angle_beta   90.00
_cell.angle_gamma   90.00
#
_symmetry.space_group_name_H-M   'P 1'
#
loop_
_entity.id
_entity.type
_entity.pdbx_description
1 polymer ?
#
loop_
_entity_poly.entity_id
_entity_poly.type
_entity_poly.pdbx_seq_one_letter_code
_entity_poly.pdbx_strand_id
1 'polypeptide(L)'
;EPYLVDALSFTEAEARIIEEVTPFISGEFTVSDISRAHYSEIFTSEEDSADKWYAGRLAFITVDEVIGKEKRTYTNVLVQAADIHDAMKKLDEGMKGTMADYSSISLKETAIVDVYPYHVEDKEQQKHD
;
A
#
# COMPACT_ATOMS: atom_id res chain seq x y z
N GLU A 1 4.49 7.10 -15.05
CA GLU A 1 4.34 7.29 -13.60
C GLU A 1 3.59 6.12 -12.97
N PRO A 2 4.14 5.51 -11.94
CA PRO A 2 3.47 4.38 -11.31
C PRO A 2 2.36 4.81 -10.37
N TYR A 3 1.26 4.06 -10.41
CA TYR A 3 0.11 4.19 -9.51
C TYR A 3 -0.23 2.83 -8.96
N LEU A 4 -0.77 2.80 -7.76
CA LEU A 4 -1.31 1.59 -7.15
C LEU A 4 -2.83 1.67 -7.13
N VAL A 5 -3.50 0.61 -7.58
CA VAL A 5 -4.95 0.57 -7.59
C VAL A 5 -5.42 -0.78 -7.06
N ASP A 6 -6.48 -0.75 -6.25
CA ASP A 6 -7.11 -1.97 -5.76
C ASP A 6 -8.19 -2.40 -6.76
N ALA A 7 -8.04 -3.58 -7.33
CA ALA A 7 -8.93 -4.09 -8.36
C ALA A 7 -8.99 -5.62 -8.32
N LEU A 8 -10.09 -6.16 -8.82
CA LEU A 8 -10.30 -7.61 -8.84
C LEU A 8 -9.62 -8.29 -10.03
N SER A 9 -9.24 -7.54 -11.06
CA SER A 9 -8.59 -8.07 -12.25
C SER A 9 -7.73 -6.99 -12.91
N PHE A 10 -6.87 -7.39 -13.84
CA PHE A 10 -6.06 -6.45 -14.62
C PHE A 10 -6.94 -5.55 -15.50
N THR A 11 -8.03 -6.09 -16.04
CA THR A 11 -8.98 -5.29 -16.83
C THR A 11 -9.63 -4.20 -15.99
N GLU A 12 -10.06 -4.54 -14.78
CA GLU A 12 -10.62 -3.57 -13.85
C GLU A 12 -9.58 -2.55 -13.41
N ALA A 13 -8.33 -2.99 -13.17
CA ALA A 13 -7.23 -2.10 -12.79
C ALA A 13 -6.98 -1.05 -13.88
N GLU A 14 -6.94 -1.46 -15.14
CA GLU A 14 -6.77 -0.55 -16.26
C GLU A 14 -7.91 0.47 -16.34
N ALA A 15 -9.15 -0.01 -16.25
CA ALA A 15 -10.32 0.86 -16.30
C ALA A 15 -10.32 1.87 -15.16
N ARG A 16 -9.99 1.44 -13.95
CA ARG A 16 -9.95 2.30 -12.78
C ARG A 16 -8.85 3.35 -12.87
N ILE A 17 -7.65 2.99 -13.31
CA ILE A 17 -6.58 3.96 -13.40
C ILE A 17 -6.87 5.02 -14.46
N ILE A 18 -7.48 4.64 -15.56
CA ILE A 18 -7.90 5.60 -16.59
C ILE A 18 -8.93 6.58 -16.01
N GLU A 19 -9.91 6.08 -15.28
CA GLU A 19 -10.94 6.89 -14.66
C GLU A 19 -10.35 7.87 -13.64
N GLU A 20 -9.45 7.40 -12.79
CA GLU A 20 -8.88 8.21 -11.70
C GLU A 20 -7.88 9.26 -12.19
N VAL A 21 -7.14 8.96 -13.25
CA VAL A 21 -6.06 9.82 -13.73
C VAL A 21 -6.55 10.82 -14.78
N THR A 22 -7.59 10.50 -15.54
CA THR A 22 -8.13 11.38 -16.60
C THR A 22 -8.36 12.82 -16.17
N PRO A 23 -8.94 13.11 -14.99
CA PRO A 23 -9.15 14.50 -14.57
C PRO A 23 -7.87 15.31 -14.38
N PHE A 24 -6.73 14.66 -14.19
CA PHE A 24 -5.46 15.32 -13.88
C PHE A 24 -4.51 15.41 -15.07
N ILE A 25 -4.84 14.78 -16.18
CA ILE A 25 -3.97 14.73 -17.36
C ILE A 25 -4.71 15.34 -18.54
N SER A 26 -4.11 16.37 -19.16
CA SER A 26 -4.62 16.92 -20.40
C SER A 26 -3.96 16.19 -21.58
N GLY A 27 -4.75 15.80 -22.56
CA GLY A 27 -4.28 15.08 -23.72
C GLY A 27 -4.42 13.57 -23.59
N GLU A 28 -3.89 12.83 -24.53
CA GLU A 28 -3.98 11.38 -24.55
C GLU A 28 -2.89 10.77 -23.69
N PHE A 29 -3.24 9.69 -23.03
CA PHE A 29 -2.28 8.85 -22.32
C PHE A 29 -2.66 7.37 -22.46
N THR A 30 -1.69 6.51 -22.22
CA THR A 30 -1.91 5.06 -22.29
C THR A 30 -1.41 4.40 -21.01
N VAL A 31 -2.03 3.28 -20.65
CA VAL A 31 -1.53 2.42 -19.60
C VAL A 31 -0.54 1.46 -20.22
N SER A 32 0.75 1.67 -19.96
CA SER A 32 1.81 0.93 -20.63
C SER A 32 2.14 -0.41 -20.00
N ASP A 33 1.90 -0.55 -18.68
CA ASP A 33 2.28 -1.76 -17.97
C ASP A 33 1.42 -1.91 -16.72
N ILE A 34 0.96 -3.14 -16.46
CA ILE A 34 0.21 -3.48 -15.26
C ILE A 34 0.81 -4.73 -14.65
N SER A 35 1.17 -4.65 -13.38
CA SER A 35 1.67 -5.81 -12.64
C SER A 35 1.02 -5.90 -11.28
N ARG A 36 1.02 -7.09 -10.72
CA ARG A 36 0.46 -7.33 -9.39
C ARG A 36 1.46 -6.86 -8.32
N ALA A 37 0.97 -6.04 -7.40
CA ALA A 37 1.76 -5.65 -6.24
C ALA A 37 1.41 -6.54 -5.04
N HIS A 38 2.38 -6.71 -4.13
CA HIS A 38 2.23 -7.61 -2.98
C HIS A 38 2.48 -6.84 -1.68
N TYR A 39 1.51 -6.03 -1.29
CA TYR A 39 1.51 -5.33 0.00
C TYR A 39 0.41 -5.92 0.88
N SER A 40 0.78 -6.38 2.09
CA SER A 40 -0.18 -6.92 3.03
C SER A 40 -0.96 -5.84 3.77
N GLU A 41 -0.36 -4.65 3.94
CA GLU A 41 -0.99 -3.51 4.58
C GLU A 41 -0.60 -2.23 3.88
N ILE A 42 -1.52 -1.28 3.85
CA ILE A 42 -1.28 0.06 3.32
C ILE A 42 -1.69 1.06 4.41
N PHE A 43 -0.72 1.81 4.90
CA PHE A 43 -0.95 2.83 5.92
C PHE A 43 -1.07 4.19 5.24
N THR A 44 -2.27 4.74 5.23
CA THR A 44 -2.55 6.04 4.62
C THR A 44 -2.48 7.16 5.66
N SER A 45 -2.32 8.39 5.19
CA SER A 45 -2.28 9.57 6.05
C SER A 45 -3.21 10.64 5.52
N GLU A 46 -3.85 11.38 6.43
CA GLU A 46 -4.68 12.52 6.07
C GLU A 46 -3.90 13.83 6.06
N GLU A 47 -2.63 13.79 6.44
CA GLU A 47 -1.78 14.99 6.44
C GLU A 47 -1.43 15.43 5.02
N ASP A 48 -1.59 16.72 4.72
CA ASP A 48 -1.28 17.26 3.40
C ASP A 48 0.20 17.12 3.05
N SER A 49 1.07 17.15 4.04
CA SER A 49 2.51 17.00 3.84
C SER A 49 2.93 15.56 3.50
N ALA A 50 2.04 14.58 3.72
CA ALA A 50 2.33 13.17 3.46
C ALA A 50 2.08 12.87 1.97
N ASP A 51 3.00 13.29 1.14
CA ASP A 51 2.91 13.22 -0.33
C ASP A 51 3.76 12.13 -0.96
N LYS A 52 4.41 11.31 -0.15
CA LYS A 52 5.30 10.24 -0.61
C LYS A 52 4.83 8.88 -0.11
N TRP A 53 5.22 7.85 -0.84
CA TRP A 53 4.89 6.47 -0.50
C TRP A 53 6.18 5.68 -0.28
N TYR A 54 6.27 5.04 0.89
CA TYR A 54 7.44 4.25 1.30
C TYR A 54 7.07 2.78 1.37
N ALA A 55 7.93 1.95 0.77
CA ALA A 55 7.78 0.50 0.86
C ALA A 55 8.58 0.00 2.05
N GLY A 56 7.92 -0.66 2.97
CA GLY A 56 8.53 -1.26 4.15
C GLY A 56 8.54 -2.78 4.02
N ARG A 57 9.64 -3.40 4.44
CA ARG A 57 9.73 -4.85 4.56
C ARG A 57 9.88 -5.21 6.02
N LEU A 58 8.99 -6.05 6.51
CA LEU A 58 8.97 -6.50 7.90
C LEU A 58 9.28 -7.97 7.98
N ALA A 59 9.96 -8.38 9.04
CA ALA A 59 10.16 -9.78 9.37
C ALA A 59 9.37 -10.09 10.64
N PHE A 60 8.43 -11.02 10.56
CA PHE A 60 7.72 -11.54 11.71
C PHE A 60 8.46 -12.77 12.23
N ILE A 61 8.71 -12.80 13.53
CA ILE A 61 9.46 -13.85 14.18
C ILE A 61 8.50 -14.71 14.98
N THR A 62 8.42 -15.99 14.63
CA THR A 62 7.62 -16.99 15.36
C THR A 62 8.54 -18.12 15.82
N VAL A 63 8.15 -18.77 16.91
CA VAL A 63 8.88 -19.92 17.44
C VAL A 63 8.03 -21.16 17.24
N ASP A 64 8.60 -22.15 16.59
CA ASP A 64 7.97 -23.48 16.50
C ASP A 64 8.21 -24.20 17.83
N GLU A 65 7.16 -24.35 18.62
CA GLU A 65 7.24 -24.93 19.96
C GLU A 65 7.64 -26.39 19.95
N VAL A 66 7.37 -27.10 18.86
CA VAL A 66 7.68 -28.52 18.74
C VAL A 66 9.17 -28.74 18.56
N ILE A 67 9.83 -27.97 17.71
CA ILE A 67 11.24 -28.12 17.39
C ILE A 67 12.13 -27.02 17.98
N GLY A 68 11.53 -26.03 18.62
CA GLY A 68 12.25 -24.94 19.28
C GLY A 68 12.99 -23.99 18.34
N LYS A 69 12.67 -24.01 17.05
CA LYS A 69 13.34 -23.15 16.07
C LYS A 69 12.54 -21.88 15.79
N GLU A 70 13.27 -20.78 15.61
CA GLU A 70 12.67 -19.54 15.11
C GLU A 70 12.39 -19.64 13.62
N LYS A 71 11.24 -19.11 13.24
CA LYS A 71 10.86 -18.96 11.84
C LYS A 71 10.61 -17.50 11.56
N ARG A 72 11.17 -16.99 10.46
CA ARG A 72 10.93 -15.63 10.00
C ARG A 72 10.03 -15.64 8.78
N THR A 73 9.00 -14.83 8.83
CA THR A 73 8.09 -14.63 7.71
C THR A 73 8.17 -13.16 7.29
N TYR A 74 8.43 -12.93 6.02
CA TYR A 74 8.59 -11.57 5.50
C TYR A 74 7.29 -11.08 4.88
N THR A 75 7.00 -9.82 5.11
CA THR A 75 5.84 -9.17 4.50
C THR A 75 6.20 -7.77 4.06
N ASN A 76 5.47 -7.25 3.07
CA ASN A 76 5.67 -5.92 2.55
C ASN A 76 4.48 -5.04 2.90
N VAL A 77 4.77 -3.80 3.27
CA VAL A 77 3.76 -2.79 3.58
C VAL A 77 4.07 -1.51 2.82
N LEU A 78 3.06 -0.68 2.65
CA LEU A 78 3.20 0.63 2.01
C LEU A 78 2.76 1.69 3.00
N VAL A 79 3.53 2.76 3.13
CA VAL A 79 3.26 3.83 4.11
C VAL A 79 3.28 5.18 3.41
N GLN A 80 2.22 5.94 3.57
CA GLN A 80 2.14 7.33 3.10
C GLN A 80 2.74 8.26 4.14
N ALA A 81 3.73 9.06 3.75
CA ALA A 81 4.45 9.91 4.69
C ALA A 81 5.11 11.10 3.99
N ALA A 82 5.54 12.06 4.78
CA ALA A 82 6.23 13.25 4.28
C ALA A 82 7.72 12.99 4.00
N ASP A 83 8.36 12.16 4.84
CA ASP A 83 9.76 11.78 4.70
C ASP A 83 9.97 10.40 5.35
N ILE A 84 11.21 9.91 5.30
CA ILE A 84 11.51 8.57 5.82
C ILE A 84 11.33 8.46 7.33
N HIS A 85 11.62 9.53 8.08
CA HIS A 85 11.43 9.52 9.53
C HIS A 85 9.94 9.46 9.88
N ASP A 86 9.12 10.21 9.17
CA ASP A 86 7.68 10.19 9.31
C ASP A 86 7.11 8.81 8.94
N ALA A 87 7.65 8.20 7.89
CA ALA A 87 7.25 6.86 7.47
C ALA A 87 7.52 5.83 8.56
N MET A 88 8.69 5.87 9.18
CA MET A 88 9.03 4.96 10.27
C MET A 88 8.11 5.16 11.47
N LYS A 89 7.82 6.40 11.83
CA LYS A 89 6.91 6.73 12.92
C LYS A 89 5.51 6.19 12.66
N LYS A 90 4.99 6.41 11.44
CA LYS A 90 3.65 5.94 11.08
C LYS A 90 3.58 4.43 11.00
N LEU A 91 4.63 3.77 10.54
CA LEU A 91 4.72 2.33 10.53
C LEU A 91 4.65 1.77 11.96
N ASP A 92 5.44 2.32 12.87
CA ASP A 92 5.45 1.89 14.27
C ASP A 92 4.08 2.11 14.93
N GLU A 93 3.43 3.23 14.65
CA GLU A 93 2.09 3.51 15.16
C GLU A 93 1.05 2.55 14.59
N GLY A 94 1.13 2.26 13.30
CA GLY A 94 0.21 1.34 12.64
C GLY A 94 0.37 -0.09 13.12
N MET A 95 1.55 -0.46 13.56
CA MET A 95 1.82 -1.81 14.07
C MET A 95 1.58 -1.96 15.57
N LYS A 96 1.21 -0.88 16.27
CA LYS A 96 0.83 -0.97 17.69
C LYS A 96 -0.33 -1.91 17.87
N GLY A 97 -0.27 -2.72 18.91
CA GLY A 97 -1.29 -3.72 19.20
C GLY A 97 -1.07 -5.04 18.49
N THR A 98 -0.09 -5.12 17.61
CA THR A 98 0.32 -6.39 17.01
C THR A 98 0.96 -7.27 18.09
N MET A 99 0.42 -8.46 18.26
CA MET A 99 0.88 -9.40 19.29
C MET A 99 2.15 -10.15 18.89
N ALA A 100 2.48 -10.16 17.62
CA ALA A 100 3.65 -10.86 17.10
C ALA A 100 4.89 -9.96 17.16
N ASP A 101 6.04 -10.57 17.43
CA ASP A 101 7.33 -9.88 17.36
C ASP A 101 7.67 -9.62 15.88
N TYR A 102 8.12 -8.42 15.60
CA TYR A 102 8.55 -8.08 14.24
C TYR A 102 9.78 -7.17 14.28
N SER A 103 10.53 -7.18 13.20
CA SER A 103 11.57 -6.20 12.96
C SER A 103 11.39 -5.54 11.59
N SER A 104 11.71 -4.26 11.53
CA SER A 104 11.74 -3.53 10.27
C SER A 104 13.06 -3.81 9.57
N ILE A 105 13.01 -4.44 8.40
CA ILE A 105 14.19 -4.81 7.63
C ILE A 105 14.63 -3.66 6.74
N SER A 106 13.68 -3.04 6.06
CA SER A 106 13.97 -1.93 5.15
C SER A 106 12.77 -1.00 5.04
N LEU A 107 13.07 0.23 4.70
CA LEU A 107 12.06 1.25 4.41
C LEU A 107 12.65 2.17 3.35
N LYS A 108 12.02 2.26 2.18
CA LYS A 108 12.54 3.09 1.10
C LYS A 108 11.42 3.79 0.34
N GLU A 109 11.74 4.97 -0.17
CA GLU A 109 10.82 5.73 -0.99
C GLU A 109 10.55 5.00 -2.30
N THR A 110 9.29 4.98 -2.71
CA THR A 110 8.87 4.41 -3.98
C THR A 110 8.61 5.51 -5.00
N ALA A 111 8.47 5.11 -6.26
CA ALA A 111 8.06 6.02 -7.32
C ALA A 111 6.54 6.12 -7.45
N ILE A 112 5.78 5.47 -6.58
CA ILE A 112 4.31 5.49 -6.63
C ILE A 112 3.82 6.91 -6.42
N VAL A 113 3.00 7.40 -7.36
CA VAL A 113 2.45 8.76 -7.33
C VAL A 113 1.24 8.82 -6.40
N ASP A 114 0.35 7.84 -6.49
CA ASP A 114 -0.85 7.80 -5.66
C ASP A 114 -1.39 6.38 -5.58
N VAL A 115 -2.28 6.17 -4.60
CA VAL A 115 -2.92 4.89 -4.33
C VAL A 115 -4.43 5.08 -4.37
N TYR A 116 -5.12 4.26 -5.14
CA TYR A 116 -6.57 4.30 -5.28
C TYR A 116 -7.16 3.03 -4.69
N PRO A 117 -7.62 3.07 -3.43
CA PRO A 117 -8.21 1.90 -2.79
C PRO A 117 -9.60 1.59 -3.35
N TYR A 118 -10.01 0.35 -3.16
CA TYR A 118 -11.34 -0.09 -3.57
C TYR A 118 -12.39 0.45 -2.59
N HIS A 119 -13.36 1.19 -3.10
CA HIS A 119 -14.41 1.79 -2.28
C HIS A 119 -15.72 1.02 -2.40
N VAL A 120 -15.93 0.08 -1.49
CA VAL A 120 -17.20 -0.68 -1.41
C VAL A 120 -18.36 0.24 -1.10
N GLU A 121 -18.13 1.23 -0.25
CA GLU A 121 -19.14 2.20 0.17
C GLU A 121 -19.68 3.02 -1.00
N ASP A 122 -18.82 3.41 -1.92
CA ASP A 122 -19.24 4.15 -3.12
C ASP A 122 -20.17 3.32 -4.01
N LYS A 123 -19.93 2.01 -4.08
CA LYS A 123 -20.78 1.11 -4.83
C LYS A 123 -22.14 0.93 -4.18
N GLU A 124 -22.18 0.88 -2.86
CA GLU A 124 -23.45 0.80 -2.13
C GLU A 124 -24.28 2.06 -2.33
N GLN A 125 -23.64 3.23 -2.30
CA GLN A 125 -24.32 4.49 -2.57
C GLN A 125 -24.89 4.54 -3.99
N GLN A 126 -24.17 4.02 -4.96
CA GLN A 126 -24.63 3.95 -6.35
C GLN A 126 -25.85 3.03 -6.50
N LYS A 127 -25.96 2.00 -5.67
CA LYS A 127 -27.11 1.09 -5.71
C LYS A 127 -28.37 1.69 -5.13
N HIS A 128 -28.25 2.67 -4.24
CA HIS A 128 -29.38 3.31 -3.59
C HIS A 128 -29.91 4.50 -4.38
N ASP A 129 -29.17 4.95 -5.33
CA ASP A 129 -29.57 6.01 -6.25
C ASP A 129 -30.27 5.41 -7.47
#